data_62955b2b7ebbacfd49a4abbb8bda820d
#
_entry.id   62955b2b7ebbacfd49a4abbb8bda820d
#
_cell.length_a   1.000
_cell.length_b   1.000
_cell.length_c   1.000
_cell.angle_alpha   90.00
_cell.angle_beta   90.00
_cell.angle_gamma   90.00
#
_symmetry.space_group_name_H-M   'P 1'
#
loop_
_entity.id
_entity.type
_entity.pdbx_description
1 polymer ?
#
loop_
_entity_poly.entity_id
_entity_poly.type
_entity_poly.pdbx_seq_one_letter_code
_entity_poly.pdbx_strand_id
1 'polypeptide(L)'
;MRFVGSSGNKLARVAFIREKVRKMNNSELVMGLALILCDTIIEDSNTGKKSLIGLFSQIHTPKLPCIHQSMNILVSVTGGQGTYPCRIVCEHPALERPVFSLDCMLKFENPFQVVDMVFQLKAVRFQLPGKYEIKVLIDGVPELIRPLIVSVRKTMEQQTPEQKKDN
;
A
#
# COMPACT_ATOMS: atom_id res chain seq x y z
N MET A 1 -45.15 -33.82 6.36
CA MET A 1 -43.92 -33.05 6.55
C MET A 1 -43.25 -32.82 5.17
N ARG A 2 -43.41 -31.64 4.60
CA ARG A 2 -42.86 -31.31 3.28
C ARG A 2 -41.56 -30.50 3.50
N PHE A 3 -40.44 -31.04 3.07
CA PHE A 3 -39.16 -30.30 2.96
C PHE A 3 -39.27 -29.35 1.76
N VAL A 4 -39.30 -28.06 2.02
CA VAL A 4 -39.14 -27.01 1.00
C VAL A 4 -37.68 -26.79 0.82
N GLY A 5 -37.16 -27.24 -0.33
CA GLY A 5 -35.73 -27.21 -0.68
C GLY A 5 -35.23 -25.80 -0.96
N SER A 6 -34.03 -25.54 -0.46
CA SER A 6 -33.15 -24.40 -0.60
C SER A 6 -32.63 -24.20 -2.06
N SER A 7 -33.55 -23.93 -3.00
CA SER A 7 -33.19 -23.72 -4.42
C SER A 7 -32.84 -22.25 -4.75
N GLY A 8 -33.27 -21.28 -3.94
CA GLY A 8 -33.09 -19.84 -4.21
C GLY A 8 -31.66 -19.34 -4.05
N ASN A 9 -30.87 -19.98 -3.18
CA ASN A 9 -29.52 -19.53 -2.87
C ASN A 9 -28.45 -19.94 -3.92
N LYS A 10 -28.69 -21.04 -4.64
CA LYS A 10 -27.78 -21.47 -5.74
C LYS A 10 -27.89 -20.59 -6.96
N LEU A 11 -29.09 -20.18 -7.35
CA LEU A 11 -29.33 -19.32 -8.52
C LEU A 11 -28.79 -17.91 -8.30
N ALA A 12 -28.96 -17.34 -7.10
CA ALA A 12 -28.40 -16.05 -6.75
C ALA A 12 -26.85 -16.06 -6.74
N ARG A 13 -26.24 -17.13 -6.24
CA ARG A 13 -24.78 -17.31 -6.29
C ARG A 13 -24.26 -17.46 -7.72
N VAL A 14 -24.93 -18.20 -8.56
CA VAL A 14 -24.55 -18.39 -9.97
C VAL A 14 -24.74 -17.08 -10.75
N ALA A 15 -25.80 -16.32 -10.51
CA ALA A 15 -26.00 -15.00 -11.10
C ALA A 15 -24.91 -14.00 -10.68
N PHE A 16 -24.58 -13.97 -9.38
CA PHE A 16 -23.50 -13.13 -8.84
C PHE A 16 -22.13 -13.48 -9.44
N ILE A 17 -21.82 -14.79 -9.56
CA ILE A 17 -20.57 -15.26 -10.17
C ILE A 17 -20.55 -14.91 -11.67
N ARG A 18 -21.66 -15.11 -12.40
CA ARG A 18 -21.76 -14.75 -13.82
C ARG A 18 -21.62 -13.24 -14.06
N GLU A 19 -22.18 -12.43 -13.19
CA GLU A 19 -22.05 -10.96 -13.26
C GLU A 19 -20.63 -10.51 -12.95
N LYS A 20 -19.98 -11.16 -11.97
CA LYS A 20 -18.59 -10.92 -11.63
C LYS A 20 -17.64 -11.36 -12.77
N VAL A 21 -17.88 -12.52 -13.38
CA VAL A 21 -17.12 -13.01 -14.55
C VAL A 21 -17.38 -12.12 -15.80
N ARG A 22 -18.62 -11.64 -16.00
CA ARG A 22 -18.96 -10.72 -17.10
C ARG A 22 -18.31 -9.34 -16.91
N LYS A 23 -18.24 -8.84 -15.67
CA LYS A 23 -17.45 -7.65 -15.34
C LYS A 23 -15.95 -7.88 -15.54
N MET A 24 -15.42 -9.05 -15.21
CA MET A 24 -14.02 -9.40 -15.46
C MET A 24 -13.68 -9.54 -16.96
N ASN A 25 -14.63 -10.00 -17.77
CA ASN A 25 -14.42 -10.16 -19.22
C ASN A 25 -14.65 -8.86 -20.01
N ASN A 26 -15.26 -7.84 -19.44
CA ASN A 26 -15.58 -6.58 -20.10
C ASN A 26 -14.94 -5.35 -19.41
N SER A 27 -14.28 -5.52 -18.27
CA SER A 27 -13.44 -4.50 -17.66
C SER A 27 -12.02 -4.73 -18.15
N GLU A 28 -11.51 -3.80 -18.91
CA GLU A 28 -10.08 -3.65 -19.11
C GLU A 28 -9.44 -3.70 -17.74
N LEU A 29 -8.56 -4.67 -17.56
CA LEU A 29 -8.02 -5.02 -16.24
C LEU A 29 -7.09 -3.89 -15.81
N VAL A 30 -7.46 -3.12 -14.80
CA VAL A 30 -6.54 -2.15 -14.20
C VAL A 30 -5.32 -2.92 -13.71
N MET A 31 -4.15 -2.47 -14.11
CA MET A 31 -2.88 -3.09 -13.80
C MET A 31 -2.02 -2.16 -12.97
N GLY A 32 -1.54 -2.64 -11.83
CA GLY A 32 -0.56 -1.95 -11.02
C GLY A 32 0.83 -1.99 -11.65
N LEU A 33 1.44 -0.82 -11.88
CA LEU A 33 2.79 -0.71 -12.44
C LEU A 33 3.85 -0.49 -11.36
N ALA A 34 3.54 0.37 -10.36
CA ALA A 34 4.47 0.70 -9.30
C ALA A 34 3.77 1.09 -8.01
N LEU A 35 4.38 0.71 -6.89
CA LEU A 35 4.08 1.19 -5.54
C LEU A 35 5.40 1.49 -4.84
N ILE A 36 5.73 2.77 -4.68
CA ILE A 36 7.05 3.22 -4.22
C ILE A 36 6.89 4.10 -2.99
N LEU A 37 7.79 3.88 -2.00
CA LEU A 37 7.89 4.70 -0.79
C LEU A 37 9.16 5.52 -0.86
N CYS A 38 9.05 6.81 -0.52
CA CYS A 38 10.20 7.72 -0.49
C CYS A 38 9.98 8.84 0.54
N ASP A 39 11.06 9.54 0.86
CA ASP A 39 11.02 10.68 1.78
C ASP A 39 10.39 11.92 1.12
N THR A 40 10.69 12.15 -0.17
CA THR A 40 10.24 13.34 -0.88
C THR A 40 9.94 13.02 -2.35
N ILE A 41 8.86 13.62 -2.88
CA ILE A 41 8.55 13.65 -4.30
C ILE A 41 8.58 15.09 -4.76
N ILE A 42 9.40 15.39 -5.77
CA ILE A 42 9.48 16.69 -6.43
C ILE A 42 8.84 16.55 -7.81
N GLU A 43 7.92 17.44 -8.11
CA GLU A 43 7.32 17.54 -9.45
C GLU A 43 7.83 18.79 -10.15
N ASP A 44 8.40 18.63 -11.32
CA ASP A 44 8.82 19.74 -12.19
C ASP A 44 7.58 20.43 -12.75
N SER A 45 7.41 21.71 -12.45
CA SER A 45 6.24 22.48 -12.84
C SER A 45 6.07 22.67 -14.35
N ASN A 46 7.15 22.58 -15.11
CA ASN A 46 7.12 22.77 -16.57
C ASN A 46 6.81 21.48 -17.32
N THR A 47 7.32 20.35 -16.82
CA THR A 47 7.24 19.07 -17.52
C THR A 47 6.31 18.07 -16.87
N GLY A 48 5.85 18.31 -15.62
CA GLY A 48 5.06 17.38 -14.82
C GLY A 48 5.83 16.10 -14.41
N LYS A 49 7.14 16.04 -14.69
CA LYS A 49 7.97 14.88 -14.34
C LYS A 49 8.23 14.83 -12.84
N LYS A 50 8.20 13.62 -12.29
CA LYS A 50 8.39 13.38 -10.85
C LYS A 50 9.78 12.80 -10.58
N SER A 51 10.45 13.37 -9.57
CA SER A 51 11.70 12.86 -9.00
C SER A 51 11.43 12.34 -7.60
N LEU A 52 11.86 11.11 -7.32
CA LEU A 52 11.69 10.48 -6.03
C LEU A 52 13.04 10.47 -5.30
N ILE A 53 13.06 11.01 -4.09
CA ILE A 53 14.26 11.15 -3.27
C ILE A 53 14.10 10.33 -2.00
N GLY A 54 15.16 9.58 -1.62
CA GLY A 54 15.16 8.80 -0.41
C GLY A 54 14.20 7.60 -0.47
N LEU A 55 14.38 6.71 -1.47
CA LEU A 55 13.60 5.47 -1.56
C LEU A 55 13.90 4.56 -0.38
N PHE A 56 12.87 3.99 0.25
CA PHE A 56 13.06 3.08 1.36
C PHE A 56 12.07 1.90 1.33
N SER A 57 12.48 0.84 1.99
CA SER A 57 11.65 -0.34 2.32
C SER A 57 11.74 -0.72 3.79
N GLN A 58 12.53 0.04 4.56
CA GLN A 58 12.77 -0.20 5.97
C GLN A 58 12.78 1.11 6.75
N ILE A 59 12.23 1.08 7.96
CA ILE A 59 12.29 2.16 8.94
C ILE A 59 13.04 1.63 10.15
N HIS A 60 14.15 2.28 10.49
CA HIS A 60 14.91 2.00 11.70
C HIS A 60 14.63 3.05 12.75
N THR A 61 14.25 2.62 13.95
CA THR A 61 13.94 3.53 15.07
C THR A 61 14.69 3.09 16.32
N PRO A 62 15.06 4.02 17.21
CA PRO A 62 15.67 3.66 18.51
C PRO A 62 14.67 3.00 19.45
N LYS A 63 13.38 3.27 19.34
CA LYS A 63 12.31 2.74 20.20
C LYS A 63 10.95 2.72 19.50
N LEU A 64 10.04 1.90 20.01
CA LEU A 64 8.63 1.86 19.62
C LEU A 64 7.73 2.20 20.82
N PRO A 65 6.56 2.78 20.60
CA PRO A 65 6.04 3.25 19.30
C PRO A 65 6.85 4.43 18.77
N CYS A 66 6.98 4.51 17.43
CA CYS A 66 7.67 5.62 16.78
C CYS A 66 6.72 6.39 15.83
N ILE A 67 7.10 7.63 15.55
CA ILE A 67 6.42 8.48 14.56
C ILE A 67 7.39 8.73 13.41
N HIS A 68 7.01 8.26 12.21
CA HIS A 68 7.72 8.60 10.98
C HIS A 68 7.16 9.90 10.44
N GLN A 69 8.01 10.93 10.39
CA GLN A 69 7.57 12.32 10.20
C GLN A 69 6.98 12.60 8.82
N SER A 70 7.57 12.02 7.79
CA SER A 70 7.14 12.22 6.40
C SER A 70 7.35 10.95 5.59
N MET A 71 6.32 10.51 4.90
CA MET A 71 6.37 9.39 3.96
C MET A 71 5.52 9.72 2.75
N ASN A 72 6.13 9.64 1.57
CA ASN A 72 5.40 9.79 0.32
C ASN A 72 5.24 8.43 -0.35
N ILE A 73 4.07 8.22 -0.95
CA ILE A 73 3.71 7.03 -1.69
C ILE A 73 3.42 7.45 -3.13
N LEU A 74 4.16 6.87 -4.08
CA LEU A 74 3.80 6.93 -5.50
C LEU A 74 3.14 5.61 -5.89
N VAL A 75 1.95 5.71 -6.46
CA VAL A 75 1.23 4.59 -7.08
C VAL A 75 1.08 4.88 -8.55
N SER A 76 1.52 3.96 -9.42
CA SER A 76 1.38 4.05 -10.87
C SER A 76 0.54 2.88 -11.36
N VAL A 77 -0.49 3.16 -12.15
CA VAL A 77 -1.46 2.18 -12.64
C VAL A 77 -1.84 2.48 -14.10
N THR A 78 -2.31 1.46 -14.82
CA THR A 78 -2.75 1.57 -16.23
C THR A 78 -3.86 0.56 -16.54
N GLY A 79 -4.36 0.54 -17.76
CA GLY A 79 -5.27 -0.50 -18.29
C GLY A 79 -6.75 -0.27 -17.96
N GLY A 80 -7.11 0.80 -17.26
CA GLY A 80 -8.49 1.08 -16.91
C GLY A 80 -9.21 1.99 -17.90
N GLN A 81 -10.53 1.97 -17.87
CA GLN A 81 -11.40 2.93 -18.55
C GLN A 81 -12.53 3.35 -17.61
N GLY A 82 -12.74 4.66 -17.46
CA GLY A 82 -13.74 5.21 -16.53
C GLY A 82 -13.19 5.43 -15.13
N THR A 83 -14.02 5.24 -14.12
CA THR A 83 -13.72 5.62 -12.73
C THR A 83 -13.81 4.42 -11.80
N TYR A 84 -12.80 4.25 -10.94
CA TYR A 84 -12.68 3.14 -10.00
C TYR A 84 -12.45 3.67 -8.59
N PRO A 85 -13.13 3.11 -7.56
CA PRO A 85 -12.75 3.36 -6.18
C PRO A 85 -11.37 2.75 -5.91
N CYS A 86 -10.49 3.54 -5.32
CA CYS A 86 -9.14 3.11 -4.96
C CYS A 86 -8.91 3.35 -3.46
N ARG A 87 -8.30 2.37 -2.80
CA ARG A 87 -7.93 2.45 -1.39
C ARG A 87 -6.48 2.04 -1.21
N ILE A 88 -5.74 2.84 -0.45
CA ILE A 88 -4.40 2.49 0.00
C ILE A 88 -4.45 2.25 1.49
N VAL A 89 -4.00 1.09 1.93
CA VAL A 89 -4.04 0.69 3.33
C VAL A 89 -2.70 0.15 3.77
N CYS A 90 -2.27 0.47 4.99
CA CYS A 90 -1.09 -0.09 5.64
C CYS A 90 -1.53 -0.95 6.83
N GLU A 91 -1.20 -2.23 6.78
CA GLU A 91 -1.62 -3.22 7.78
C GLU A 91 -0.41 -3.92 8.40
N HIS A 92 -0.60 -4.37 9.63
CA HIS A 92 0.33 -5.27 10.34
C HIS A 92 -0.46 -6.44 10.92
N PRO A 93 0.02 -7.71 10.77
CA PRO A 93 -0.79 -8.90 11.13
C PRO A 93 -1.21 -8.96 12.60
N ALA A 94 -0.47 -8.31 13.51
CA ALA A 94 -0.79 -8.27 14.94
C ALA A 94 -1.63 -7.05 15.36
N LEU A 95 -2.06 -6.20 14.44
CA LEU A 95 -2.92 -5.05 14.72
C LEU A 95 -4.32 -5.29 14.18
N GLU A 96 -5.35 -5.01 14.98
CA GLU A 96 -6.75 -5.13 14.57
C GLU A 96 -7.18 -4.05 13.58
N ARG A 97 -6.47 -2.92 13.57
CA ARG A 97 -6.78 -1.77 12.71
C ARG A 97 -5.58 -1.41 11.85
N PRO A 98 -5.81 -0.92 10.63
CA PRO A 98 -4.74 -0.44 9.79
C PRO A 98 -4.03 0.76 10.42
N VAL A 99 -2.75 0.92 10.10
CA VAL A 99 -1.94 2.09 10.50
C VAL A 99 -2.48 3.36 9.85
N PHE A 100 -2.84 3.25 8.58
CA PHE A 100 -3.58 4.26 7.83
C PHE A 100 -4.42 3.61 6.73
N SER A 101 -5.46 4.33 6.31
CA SER A 101 -6.30 4.00 5.16
C SER A 101 -6.65 5.30 4.43
N LEU A 102 -6.41 5.32 3.12
CA LEU A 102 -6.67 6.47 2.24
C LEU A 102 -7.60 6.01 1.12
N ASP A 103 -8.74 6.67 1.00
CA ASP A 103 -9.70 6.43 -0.08
C ASP A 103 -9.58 7.53 -1.13
N CYS A 104 -9.59 7.15 -2.40
CA CYS A 104 -9.58 8.07 -3.53
C CYS A 104 -10.35 7.48 -4.71
N MET A 105 -10.58 8.31 -5.74
CA MET A 105 -11.17 7.89 -7.01
C MET A 105 -10.09 7.94 -8.08
N LEU A 106 -9.91 6.83 -8.77
CA LEU A 106 -9.00 6.67 -9.88
C LEU A 106 -9.80 6.83 -11.19
N LYS A 107 -9.36 7.75 -12.06
CA LYS A 107 -10.03 8.02 -13.33
C LYS A 107 -9.08 7.78 -14.49
N PHE A 108 -9.52 6.98 -15.45
CA PHE A 108 -8.86 6.77 -16.73
C PHE A 108 -9.71 7.36 -17.86
N GLU A 109 -9.07 8.06 -18.77
CA GLU A 109 -9.69 8.56 -20.01
C GLU A 109 -9.66 7.51 -21.11
N ASN A 110 -8.62 6.66 -21.10
CA ASN A 110 -8.46 5.56 -22.05
C ASN A 110 -7.55 4.47 -21.43
N PRO A 111 -7.58 3.23 -21.96
CA PRO A 111 -6.84 2.09 -21.41
C PRO A 111 -5.32 2.19 -21.47
N PHE A 112 -4.78 3.02 -22.35
CA PHE A 112 -3.33 3.19 -22.52
C PHE A 112 -2.75 4.26 -21.58
N GLN A 113 -3.64 4.98 -20.89
CA GLN A 113 -3.22 6.01 -19.93
C GLN A 113 -2.51 5.39 -18.73
N VAL A 114 -1.36 5.94 -18.38
CA VAL A 114 -0.73 5.72 -17.10
C VAL A 114 -1.19 6.81 -16.14
N VAL A 115 -1.72 6.43 -14.99
CA VAL A 115 -2.13 7.36 -13.93
C VAL A 115 -1.20 7.21 -12.74
N ASP A 116 -0.52 8.31 -12.40
CA ASP A 116 0.33 8.43 -11.22
C ASP A 116 -0.40 9.17 -10.11
N MET A 117 -0.54 8.51 -8.97
CA MET A 117 -1.09 9.09 -7.74
C MET A 117 0.02 9.30 -6.73
N VAL A 118 0.06 10.47 -6.12
CA VAL A 118 1.01 10.82 -5.06
C VAL A 118 0.26 11.08 -3.78
N PHE A 119 0.66 10.39 -2.71
CA PHE A 119 0.09 10.57 -1.38
C PHE A 119 1.18 11.00 -0.42
N GLN A 120 0.94 12.11 0.28
CA GLN A 120 1.83 12.63 1.31
C GLN A 120 1.25 12.33 2.67
N LEU A 121 1.96 11.53 3.46
CA LEU A 121 1.59 11.17 4.81
C LEU A 121 2.54 11.84 5.80
N LYS A 122 1.97 12.44 6.83
CA LYS A 122 2.73 13.08 7.92
C LYS A 122 2.44 12.38 9.23
N ALA A 123 3.46 12.28 10.08
CA ALA A 123 3.35 11.74 11.43
C ALA A 123 2.74 10.32 11.50
N VAL A 124 3.16 9.43 10.61
CA VAL A 124 2.70 8.04 10.61
C VAL A 124 3.23 7.31 11.83
N ARG A 125 2.34 6.74 12.65
CA ARG A 125 2.69 6.06 13.90
C ARG A 125 2.80 4.56 13.71
N PHE A 126 3.98 4.01 13.95
CA PHE A 126 4.23 2.57 13.99
C PHE A 126 4.33 2.09 15.44
N GLN A 127 3.51 1.10 15.80
CA GLN A 127 3.39 0.62 17.18
C GLN A 127 4.27 -0.59 17.47
N LEU A 128 4.44 -1.48 16.49
CA LEU A 128 5.12 -2.76 16.63
C LEU A 128 6.29 -2.87 15.64
N PRO A 129 7.32 -3.66 15.98
CA PRO A 129 8.34 -4.04 15.01
C PRO A 129 7.79 -5.13 14.08
N GLY A 130 8.36 -5.26 12.90
CA GLY A 130 8.03 -6.35 11.98
C GLY A 130 7.68 -5.89 10.59
N LYS A 131 7.01 -6.79 9.87
CA LYS A 131 6.59 -6.59 8.48
C LYS A 131 5.20 -5.96 8.44
N TYR A 132 5.12 -4.78 7.89
CA TYR A 132 3.88 -4.13 7.47
C TYR A 132 3.64 -4.38 5.99
N GLU A 133 2.39 -4.40 5.56
CA GLU A 133 2.02 -4.50 4.15
C GLU A 133 1.23 -3.25 3.75
N ILE A 134 1.74 -2.56 2.73
CA ILE A 134 1.03 -1.47 2.08
C ILE A 134 0.37 -2.05 0.84
N LYS A 135 -0.96 -1.97 0.80
CA LYS A 135 -1.79 -2.54 -0.27
C LYS A 135 -2.52 -1.44 -1.00
N VAL A 136 -2.58 -1.54 -2.31
CA VAL A 136 -3.43 -0.73 -3.17
C VAL A 136 -4.56 -1.61 -3.66
N LEU A 137 -5.78 -1.27 -3.28
CA LEU A 137 -6.98 -1.96 -3.71
C LEU A 137 -7.71 -1.09 -4.74
N ILE A 138 -8.08 -1.68 -5.85
CA ILE A 138 -8.87 -1.01 -6.90
C ILE A 138 -10.15 -1.82 -7.08
N ASP A 139 -11.29 -1.17 -6.94
CA ASP A 139 -12.61 -1.82 -6.91
C ASP A 139 -12.68 -2.98 -5.86
N GLY A 140 -11.96 -2.81 -4.74
CA GLY A 140 -11.86 -3.79 -3.66
C GLY A 140 -10.89 -4.96 -3.91
N VAL A 141 -10.21 -5.00 -5.06
CA VAL A 141 -9.23 -6.04 -5.41
C VAL A 141 -7.81 -5.52 -5.15
N PRO A 142 -6.96 -6.29 -4.43
CA PRO A 142 -5.57 -5.92 -4.25
C PRO A 142 -4.78 -6.02 -5.58
N GLU A 143 -4.32 -4.87 -6.10
CA GLU A 143 -3.53 -4.79 -7.33
C GLU A 143 -2.03 -4.70 -7.07
N LEU A 144 -1.65 -4.04 -5.97
CA LEU A 144 -0.25 -3.90 -5.57
C LEU A 144 -0.10 -4.14 -4.08
N ILE A 145 0.97 -4.85 -3.71
CA ILE A 145 1.33 -5.08 -2.31
C ILE A 145 2.84 -4.82 -2.15
N ARG A 146 3.20 -3.96 -1.20
CA ARG A 146 4.59 -3.66 -0.88
C ARG A 146 4.86 -3.89 0.60
N PRO A 147 5.89 -4.68 0.96
CA PRO A 147 6.34 -4.82 2.33
C PRO A 147 7.09 -3.57 2.79
N LEU A 148 6.89 -3.20 4.06
CA LEU A 148 7.64 -2.20 4.79
C LEU A 148 8.10 -2.80 6.11
N ILE A 149 9.40 -2.83 6.37
CA ILE A 149 9.96 -3.40 7.59
C ILE A 149 10.21 -2.28 8.61
N VAL A 150 9.69 -2.44 9.81
CA VAL A 150 9.98 -1.54 10.94
C VAL A 150 10.80 -2.31 11.96
N SER A 151 11.97 -1.78 12.31
CA SER A 151 12.89 -2.43 13.25
C SER A 151 13.47 -1.46 14.27
N VAL A 152 13.74 -1.98 15.47
CA VAL A 152 14.44 -1.24 16.51
C VAL A 152 15.94 -1.47 16.35
N ARG A 153 16.73 -0.40 16.19
CA ARG A 153 18.18 -0.48 16.25
C ARG A 153 18.59 -0.76 17.68
N LYS A 154 19.32 -1.85 17.92
CA LYS A 154 20.11 -2.00 19.14
C LYS A 154 21.27 -1.02 19.03
N THR A 155 21.33 -0.03 19.92
CA THR A 155 22.53 0.79 20.08
C THR A 155 23.66 -0.16 20.49
N MET A 156 24.66 -0.37 19.64
CA MET A 156 25.92 -0.98 20.09
C MET A 156 26.52 0.02 21.09
N GLU A 157 26.52 -0.35 22.35
CA GLU A 157 27.35 0.32 23.36
C GLU A 157 28.77 0.31 22.82
N GLN A 158 29.37 1.49 22.67
CA GLN A 158 30.75 1.67 22.30
C GLN A 158 31.59 0.93 23.36
N GLN A 159 32.16 -0.22 22.97
CA GLN A 159 33.23 -0.81 23.74
C GLN A 159 34.38 0.21 23.75
N THR A 160 34.53 0.91 24.85
CA THR A 160 35.70 1.70 25.16
C THR A 160 36.90 0.76 25.14
N PRO A 161 37.96 1.02 24.33
CA PRO A 161 39.16 0.19 24.36
C PRO A 161 39.80 0.37 25.73
N GLU A 162 39.87 -0.70 26.53
CA GLU A 162 40.66 -0.75 27.72
C GLU A 162 42.11 -0.42 27.35
N GLN A 163 42.58 0.73 27.83
CA GLN A 163 44.01 1.10 27.77
C GLN A 163 44.79 0.09 28.61
N LYS A 164 45.52 -0.82 27.96
CA LYS A 164 46.60 -1.58 28.57
C LYS A 164 47.60 -0.61 29.15
N LYS A 165 47.65 -0.49 30.48
CA LYS A 165 48.79 0.05 31.20
C LYS A 165 49.87 -1.00 31.17
N ASP A 166 50.87 -0.80 30.33
CA ASP A 166 52.16 -1.48 30.45
C ASP A 166 52.93 -0.82 31.61
N ASN A 167 53.34 -1.69 32.55
CA ASN A 167 54.21 -1.36 33.66
C ASN A 167 55.58 -1.95 33.37
#